data_ed7dca4d2c488369082e9cbacacecb45
#
_entry.id   ed7dca4d2c488369082e9cbacacecb45
#
_cell.length_a   1.000
_cell.length_b   1.000
_cell.length_c   1.000
_cell.angle_alpha   90.00
_cell.angle_beta   90.00
_cell.angle_gamma   90.00
#
_symmetry.space_group_name_H-M   'P 1'
#
loop_
_entity.id
_entity.type
_entity.pdbx_description
1 polymer ?
#
loop_
_entity_poly.entity_id
_entity_poly.type
_entity_poly.pdbx_seq_one_letter_code
_entity_poly.pdbx_strand_id
1 'polypeptide(L)'
;MKEYDFAGIAPKISPYLDADNSFYNQDFMNVDKFDYPENLSNAMELMQQALNGEVEDQMFYMWLISNAPSEEERQIIGSIRDDEMGHFELFRQIYYDLTGMSLRQNSEETFMEPESYCEGLARAIIGEQNAVREYRKILYAMQSRIHINMLIDIITDETRHGILYNYLFARNACR
;
A
#
# COMPACT_ATOMS: atom_id res chain seq x y z
N MET A 1 -26.64 8.48 22.87
CA MET A 1 -25.62 8.14 21.86
C MET A 1 -25.63 6.63 21.70
N LYS A 2 -25.95 6.11 20.52
CA LYS A 2 -25.86 4.67 20.27
C LYS A 2 -24.37 4.36 20.05
N GLU A 3 -23.81 3.53 20.91
CA GLU A 3 -22.50 2.92 20.71
C GLU A 3 -22.60 2.01 19.49
N TYR A 4 -21.86 2.32 18.43
CA TYR A 4 -21.74 1.44 17.28
C TYR A 4 -20.68 0.38 17.60
N ASP A 5 -21.14 -0.84 17.79
CA ASP A 5 -20.26 -2.00 17.92
C ASP A 5 -19.70 -2.38 16.52
N PHE A 6 -18.45 -2.02 16.27
CA PHE A 6 -17.75 -2.35 15.04
C PHE A 6 -17.14 -3.75 15.04
N ALA A 7 -17.20 -4.48 16.17
CA ALA A 7 -16.61 -5.81 16.28
C ALA A 7 -17.30 -6.87 15.41
N GLY A 8 -18.54 -6.62 14.98
CA GLY A 8 -19.32 -7.54 14.12
C GLY A 8 -19.09 -7.34 12.61
N ILE A 9 -18.38 -6.30 12.18
CA ILE A 9 -18.19 -5.97 10.76
C ILE A 9 -16.86 -6.51 10.24
N ALA A 10 -15.82 -6.53 11.08
CA ALA A 10 -14.47 -6.93 10.71
C ALA A 10 -14.35 -8.37 10.13
N PRO A 11 -15.02 -9.40 10.69
CA PRO A 11 -14.86 -10.78 10.20
C PRO A 11 -15.49 -11.05 8.84
N LYS A 12 -16.34 -10.15 8.32
CA LYS A 12 -17.04 -10.32 7.04
C LYS A 12 -16.39 -9.57 5.88
N ILE A 13 -15.46 -8.67 6.17
CA ILE A 13 -14.91 -7.75 5.17
C ILE A 13 -13.52 -8.16 4.71
N SER A 14 -12.76 -8.92 5.49
CA SER A 14 -11.40 -9.28 5.09
C SER A 14 -10.88 -10.55 5.75
N PRO A 15 -10.51 -11.57 4.96
CA PRO A 15 -9.62 -12.62 5.41
C PRO A 15 -8.19 -12.12 5.69
N TYR A 16 -7.90 -10.86 5.36
CA TYR A 16 -6.59 -10.19 5.53
C TYR A 16 -6.50 -9.33 6.78
N LEU A 17 -7.58 -9.15 7.54
CA LEU A 17 -7.52 -8.60 8.88
C LEU A 17 -7.31 -9.78 9.83
N ASP A 18 -6.05 -10.10 10.09
CA ASP A 18 -5.73 -11.01 11.18
C ASP A 18 -6.44 -10.53 12.45
N ALA A 19 -7.23 -11.44 13.05
CA ALA A 19 -8.00 -11.18 14.27
C ALA A 19 -7.10 -10.97 15.49
N ASP A 20 -5.81 -10.76 15.31
CA ASP A 20 -4.88 -10.45 16.38
C ASP A 20 -5.00 -8.97 16.75
N ASN A 21 -5.82 -8.71 17.75
CA ASN A 21 -6.06 -7.41 18.37
C ASN A 21 -4.80 -6.78 19.02
N SER A 22 -3.61 -7.39 18.80
CA SER A 22 -2.32 -6.86 19.23
C SER A 22 -1.91 -5.60 18.48
N PHE A 23 -2.56 -5.29 17.35
CA PHE A 23 -2.25 -4.16 16.49
C PHE A 23 -2.45 -2.78 17.14
N TYR A 24 -3.31 -2.66 18.15
CA TYR A 24 -3.61 -1.35 18.74
C TYR A 24 -2.81 -0.99 19.99
N ASN A 25 -2.11 -1.92 20.64
CA ASN A 25 -1.60 -1.67 21.99
C ASN A 25 -0.07 -1.63 22.20
N GLN A 26 0.76 -2.02 21.23
CA GLN A 26 2.22 -2.00 21.43
C GLN A 26 2.97 -0.93 20.62
N ASP A 27 2.50 -0.58 19.44
CA ASP A 27 3.24 0.34 18.57
C ASP A 27 3.10 1.83 18.93
N PHE A 28 2.06 2.23 19.66
CA PHE A 28 1.85 3.64 19.99
C PHE A 28 2.78 4.18 21.09
N MET A 29 3.45 3.31 21.84
CA MET A 29 4.29 3.70 22.98
C MET A 29 5.80 3.50 22.72
N ASN A 30 6.19 2.99 21.56
CA ASN A 30 7.60 2.86 21.22
C ASN A 30 8.09 4.12 20.49
N VAL A 31 8.72 5.04 21.22
CA VAL A 31 9.27 6.29 20.68
C VAL A 31 10.39 6.00 19.68
N ASP A 32 11.11 4.89 19.85
CA ASP A 32 12.27 4.51 19.03
C ASP A 32 11.91 4.32 17.54
N LYS A 33 10.64 3.98 17.22
CA LYS A 33 10.19 3.86 15.83
C LYS A 33 10.21 5.16 15.03
N PHE A 34 10.26 6.30 15.70
CA PHE A 34 10.33 7.62 15.07
C PHE A 34 11.76 8.13 14.92
N ASP A 35 12.73 7.43 15.54
CA ASP A 35 14.10 7.92 15.65
C ASP A 35 15.01 7.29 14.58
N TYR A 36 15.73 8.15 13.90
CA TYR A 36 16.90 7.78 13.11
C TYR A 36 18.11 7.62 14.08
N PRO A 37 19.01 6.63 13.91
CA PRO A 37 19.05 5.64 12.80
C PRO A 37 18.40 4.27 13.15
N GLU A 38 17.73 4.13 14.29
CA GLU A 38 17.21 2.85 14.81
C GLU A 38 16.29 2.15 13.81
N ASN A 39 15.52 2.91 13.04
CA ASN A 39 14.60 2.40 12.03
C ASN A 39 15.22 2.20 10.64
N LEU A 40 16.50 2.55 10.42
CA LEU A 40 17.09 2.51 9.07
C LEU A 40 17.14 1.10 8.49
N SER A 41 17.53 0.10 9.30
CA SER A 41 17.57 -1.31 8.85
C SER A 41 16.21 -1.81 8.41
N ASN A 42 15.18 -1.55 9.22
CA ASN A 42 13.80 -1.91 8.91
C ASN A 42 13.28 -1.16 7.66
N ALA A 43 13.61 0.12 7.51
CA ALA A 43 13.24 0.90 6.34
C ALA A 43 13.84 0.32 5.04
N MET A 44 15.08 -0.15 5.09
CA MET A 44 15.72 -0.80 3.94
C MET A 44 15.02 -2.11 3.55
N GLU A 45 14.65 -2.92 4.54
CA GLU A 45 13.89 -4.15 4.32
C GLU A 45 12.51 -3.87 3.72
N LEU A 46 11.79 -2.87 4.23
CA LEU A 46 10.48 -2.45 3.72
C LEU A 46 10.54 -1.94 2.29
N MET A 47 11.56 -1.13 1.93
CA MET A 47 11.77 -0.69 0.55
C MET A 47 12.02 -1.88 -0.39
N GLN A 48 12.80 -2.87 0.06
CA GLN A 48 13.04 -4.07 -0.73
C GLN A 48 11.77 -4.91 -0.90
N GLN A 49 10.94 -5.02 0.14
CA GLN A 49 9.66 -5.72 0.06
C GLN A 49 8.70 -5.03 -0.91
N ALA A 50 8.59 -3.70 -0.86
CA ALA A 50 7.77 -2.93 -1.80
C ALA A 50 8.18 -3.19 -3.25
N LEU A 51 9.50 -3.20 -3.55
CA LEU A 51 9.99 -3.44 -4.90
C LEU A 51 9.89 -4.90 -5.35
N ASN A 52 9.89 -5.85 -4.43
CA ASN A 52 9.67 -7.26 -4.78
C ASN A 52 8.23 -7.50 -5.26
N GLY A 53 7.23 -6.81 -4.69
CA GLY A 53 5.82 -6.93 -5.07
C GLY A 53 5.45 -6.27 -6.42
N GLU A 54 6.34 -5.50 -7.04
CA GLU A 54 6.05 -4.69 -8.24
C GLU A 54 5.42 -5.50 -9.39
N VAL A 55 5.89 -6.71 -9.65
CA VAL A 55 5.38 -7.53 -10.77
C VAL A 55 3.96 -8.03 -10.48
N GLU A 56 3.71 -8.50 -9.24
CA GLU A 56 2.38 -8.92 -8.82
C GLU A 56 1.39 -7.74 -8.87
N ASP A 57 1.81 -6.57 -8.40
CA ASP A 57 1.01 -5.35 -8.40
C ASP A 57 0.65 -4.92 -9.83
N GLN A 58 1.61 -4.97 -10.77
CA GLN A 58 1.33 -4.69 -12.19
C GLN A 58 0.28 -5.66 -12.76
N MET A 59 0.37 -6.96 -12.46
CA MET A 59 -0.62 -7.94 -12.88
C MET A 59 -1.99 -7.66 -12.26
N PHE A 60 -2.02 -7.26 -10.99
CA PHE A 60 -3.23 -6.92 -10.27
C PHE A 60 -3.93 -5.70 -10.87
N TYR A 61 -3.21 -4.61 -11.15
CA TYR A 61 -3.78 -3.43 -11.82
C TYR A 61 -4.30 -3.76 -13.21
N MET A 62 -3.56 -4.56 -13.99
CA MET A 62 -4.00 -5.00 -15.31
C MET A 62 -5.29 -5.82 -15.23
N TRP A 63 -5.40 -6.69 -14.23
CA TRP A 63 -6.61 -7.48 -13.97
C TRP A 63 -7.79 -6.58 -13.58
N LEU A 64 -7.59 -5.62 -12.66
CA LEU A 64 -8.64 -4.66 -12.29
C LEU A 64 -9.13 -3.84 -13.49
N ILE A 65 -8.21 -3.32 -14.31
CA ILE A 65 -8.54 -2.55 -15.52
C ILE A 65 -9.36 -3.40 -16.50
N SER A 66 -8.98 -4.67 -16.70
CA SER A 66 -9.69 -5.56 -17.64
C SER A 66 -11.07 -5.97 -17.14
N ASN A 67 -11.31 -6.00 -15.85
CA ASN A 67 -12.58 -6.34 -15.23
C ASN A 67 -13.44 -5.13 -14.87
N ALA A 68 -12.93 -3.90 -15.03
CA ALA A 68 -13.67 -2.69 -14.75
C ALA A 68 -14.89 -2.51 -15.69
N PRO A 69 -16.09 -2.27 -15.14
CA PRO A 69 -17.34 -2.25 -15.93
C PRO A 69 -17.50 -1.01 -16.81
N SER A 70 -16.74 0.06 -16.59
CA SER A 70 -16.84 1.30 -17.36
C SER A 70 -15.48 1.86 -17.74
N GLU A 71 -15.46 2.70 -18.78
CA GLU A 71 -14.25 3.40 -19.21
C GLU A 71 -13.74 4.38 -18.15
N GLU A 72 -14.64 5.04 -17.42
CA GLU A 72 -14.28 5.91 -16.31
C GLU A 72 -13.50 5.16 -15.23
N GLU A 73 -13.96 3.96 -14.86
CA GLU A 73 -13.27 3.13 -13.86
C GLU A 73 -11.91 2.64 -14.36
N ARG A 74 -11.81 2.25 -15.64
CA ARG A 74 -10.52 1.90 -16.26
C ARG A 74 -9.53 3.07 -16.20
N GLN A 75 -9.98 4.30 -16.47
CA GLN A 75 -9.14 5.48 -16.41
C GLN A 75 -8.68 5.80 -14.98
N ILE A 76 -9.56 5.67 -13.99
CA ILE A 76 -9.22 5.86 -12.58
C ILE A 76 -8.15 4.84 -12.16
N ILE A 77 -8.37 3.55 -12.40
CA ILE A 77 -7.42 2.50 -12.04
C ILE A 77 -6.11 2.64 -12.82
N GLY A 78 -6.21 3.04 -14.10
CA GLY A 78 -5.04 3.32 -14.93
C GLY A 78 -4.18 4.46 -14.38
N SER A 79 -4.79 5.52 -13.85
CA SER A 79 -4.04 6.61 -13.21
C SER A 79 -3.34 6.16 -11.92
N ILE A 80 -4.00 5.31 -11.12
CA ILE A 80 -3.38 4.73 -9.91
C ILE A 80 -2.16 3.89 -10.31
N ARG A 81 -2.30 2.98 -11.28
CA ARG A 81 -1.18 2.18 -11.78
C ARG A 81 0.01 3.04 -12.22
N ASP A 82 -0.26 4.14 -12.93
CA ASP A 82 0.81 5.02 -13.42
C ASP A 82 1.53 5.74 -12.28
N ASP A 83 0.83 6.13 -11.21
CA ASP A 83 1.42 6.66 -9.98
C ASP A 83 2.30 5.60 -9.30
N GLU A 84 1.82 4.35 -9.17
CA GLU A 84 2.56 3.25 -8.57
C GLU A 84 3.87 2.95 -9.30
N MET A 85 3.87 3.02 -10.63
CA MET A 85 5.11 2.92 -11.40
C MET A 85 6.11 4.01 -11.01
N GLY A 86 5.63 5.22 -10.75
CA GLY A 86 6.44 6.33 -10.23
C GLY A 86 6.97 6.05 -8.82
N HIS A 87 6.17 5.47 -7.93
CA HIS A 87 6.56 5.13 -6.57
C HIS A 87 7.73 4.13 -6.53
N PHE A 88 7.71 3.10 -7.38
CA PHE A 88 8.81 2.15 -7.48
C PHE A 88 10.13 2.82 -7.89
N GLU A 89 10.10 3.78 -8.82
CA GLU A 89 11.29 4.53 -9.20
C GLU A 89 11.81 5.41 -8.05
N LEU A 90 10.92 6.04 -7.27
CA LEU A 90 11.30 6.82 -6.10
C LEU A 90 11.95 5.94 -5.02
N PHE A 91 11.41 4.75 -4.75
CA PHE A 91 12.01 3.80 -3.81
C PHE A 91 13.39 3.33 -4.28
N ARG A 92 13.56 3.03 -5.57
CA ARG A 92 14.88 2.68 -6.14
C ARG A 92 15.89 3.81 -5.95
N GLN A 93 15.47 5.05 -6.17
CA GLN A 93 16.32 6.21 -5.99
C GLN A 93 16.73 6.39 -4.53
N ILE A 94 15.78 6.33 -3.59
CA ILE A 94 16.06 6.45 -2.15
C ILE A 94 17.03 5.36 -1.70
N TYR A 95 16.77 4.11 -2.11
CA TYR A 95 17.63 2.98 -1.75
C TYR A 95 19.06 3.14 -2.30
N TYR A 96 19.19 3.54 -3.56
CA TYR A 96 20.47 3.79 -4.18
C TYR A 96 21.24 4.92 -3.49
N ASP A 97 20.59 6.01 -3.18
CA ASP A 97 21.20 7.15 -2.48
C ASP A 97 21.73 6.77 -1.08
N LEU A 98 21.06 5.84 -0.40
CA LEU A 98 21.44 5.38 0.93
C LEU A 98 22.52 4.30 0.93
N THR A 99 22.59 3.47 -0.12
CA THR A 99 23.44 2.26 -0.12
C THR A 99 24.49 2.24 -1.21
N GLY A 100 24.33 3.02 -2.28
CA GLY A 100 25.10 2.91 -3.51
C GLY A 100 24.81 1.64 -4.33
N MET A 101 23.78 0.86 -3.95
CA MET A 101 23.40 -0.40 -4.61
C MET A 101 22.06 -0.28 -5.29
N SER A 102 21.94 -0.88 -6.48
CA SER A 102 20.64 -1.03 -7.14
C SER A 102 19.87 -2.21 -6.56
N LEU A 103 18.60 -1.99 -6.22
CA LEU A 103 17.70 -3.08 -5.86
C LEU A 103 17.44 -3.98 -7.07
N ARG A 104 17.53 -5.28 -6.85
CA ARG A 104 17.20 -6.28 -7.86
C ARG A 104 15.77 -6.73 -7.65
N GLN A 105 15.03 -6.76 -8.73
CA GLN A 105 13.68 -7.33 -8.77
C GLN A 105 13.79 -8.86 -8.76
N ASN A 106 13.06 -9.52 -7.87
CA ASN A 106 12.89 -10.98 -7.91
C ASN A 106 11.74 -11.30 -8.87
N SER A 107 12.00 -12.15 -9.88
CA SER A 107 11.06 -12.41 -10.98
C SER A 107 10.12 -13.62 -10.77
N GLU A 108 10.08 -14.21 -9.58
CA GLU A 108 9.28 -15.42 -9.31
C GLU A 108 8.01 -15.10 -8.50
N GLU A 109 7.18 -14.17 -8.99
CA GLU A 109 5.91 -13.88 -8.32
C GLU A 109 4.74 -14.52 -9.05
N THR A 110 3.86 -15.16 -8.28
CA THR A 110 2.62 -15.76 -8.76
C THR A 110 1.46 -14.85 -8.39
N PHE A 111 0.84 -14.24 -9.38
CA PHE A 111 -0.37 -13.45 -9.19
C PHE A 111 -1.58 -14.37 -8.98
N MET A 112 -2.30 -14.17 -7.89
CA MET A 112 -3.60 -14.80 -7.65
C MET A 112 -4.74 -13.84 -8.03
N GLU A 113 -5.47 -14.21 -9.07
CA GLU A 113 -6.62 -13.42 -9.52
C GLU A 113 -7.71 -13.39 -8.45
N PRO A 114 -8.31 -12.22 -8.18
CA PRO A 114 -9.50 -12.10 -7.34
C PRO A 114 -10.69 -12.87 -7.95
N GLU A 115 -11.59 -13.40 -7.10
CA GLU A 115 -12.79 -14.11 -7.54
C GLU A 115 -13.81 -13.18 -8.24
N SER A 116 -13.75 -11.88 -7.95
CA SER A 116 -14.64 -10.87 -8.54
C SER A 116 -14.00 -9.48 -8.52
N TYR A 117 -14.52 -8.59 -9.36
CA TYR A 117 -14.10 -7.18 -9.38
C TYR A 117 -14.28 -6.51 -8.01
N CYS A 118 -15.38 -6.81 -7.29
CA CYS A 118 -15.60 -6.28 -5.93
C CYS A 118 -14.57 -6.79 -4.92
N GLU A 119 -14.16 -8.05 -5.00
CA GLU A 119 -13.09 -8.58 -4.17
C GLU A 119 -11.75 -7.91 -4.51
N GLY A 120 -11.46 -7.72 -5.79
CA GLY A 120 -10.29 -6.98 -6.23
C GLY A 120 -10.25 -5.56 -5.67
N LEU A 121 -11.37 -4.83 -5.73
CA LEU A 121 -11.47 -3.50 -5.14
C LEU A 121 -11.27 -3.51 -3.61
N ALA A 122 -11.86 -4.50 -2.92
CA ALA A 122 -11.68 -4.64 -1.46
C ALA A 122 -10.22 -4.93 -1.10
N ARG A 123 -9.56 -5.83 -1.85
CA ARG A 123 -8.13 -6.12 -1.71
C ARG A 123 -7.28 -4.86 -1.94
N ALA A 124 -7.59 -4.08 -2.99
CA ALA A 124 -6.90 -2.84 -3.28
C ALA A 124 -7.02 -1.83 -2.12
N ILE A 125 -8.23 -1.57 -1.62
CA ILE A 125 -8.45 -0.64 -0.49
C ILE A 125 -7.56 -0.99 0.72
N ILE A 126 -7.51 -2.27 1.07
CA ILE A 126 -6.71 -2.72 2.22
C ILE A 126 -5.21 -2.63 1.91
N GLY A 127 -4.81 -2.95 0.69
CA GLY A 127 -3.42 -2.81 0.21
C GLY A 127 -2.90 -1.38 0.40
N GLU A 128 -3.63 -0.38 -0.11
CA GLU A 128 -3.28 1.03 0.03
C GLU A 128 -3.14 1.47 1.50
N GLN A 129 -4.08 1.04 2.37
CA GLN A 129 -4.01 1.39 3.79
C GLN A 129 -2.81 0.73 4.50
N ASN A 130 -2.41 -0.46 4.08
CA ASN A 130 -1.20 -1.11 4.58
C ASN A 130 0.05 -0.39 4.06
N ALA A 131 0.10 -0.01 2.79
CA ALA A 131 1.19 0.77 2.19
C ALA A 131 1.42 2.09 2.95
N VAL A 132 0.36 2.85 3.25
CA VAL A 132 0.44 4.06 4.10
C VAL A 132 1.13 3.77 5.44
N ARG A 133 0.80 2.64 6.09
CA ARG A 133 1.40 2.28 7.38
C ARG A 133 2.88 1.91 7.27
N GLU A 134 3.24 1.12 6.27
CA GLU A 134 4.62 0.65 6.06
C GLU A 134 5.52 1.80 5.58
N TYR A 135 5.06 2.61 4.63
CA TYR A 135 5.84 3.72 4.09
C TYR A 135 6.09 4.83 5.12
N ARG A 136 5.20 5.01 6.09
CA ARG A 136 5.45 5.88 7.23
C ARG A 136 6.62 5.40 8.09
N LYS A 137 6.85 4.09 8.23
CA LYS A 137 8.02 3.56 8.94
C LYS A 137 9.30 3.89 8.17
N ILE A 138 9.27 3.82 6.84
CA ILE A 138 10.39 4.25 5.99
C ILE A 138 10.64 5.75 6.18
N LEU A 139 9.58 6.56 6.15
CA LEU A 139 9.67 8.02 6.34
C LEU A 139 10.39 8.39 7.64
N TYR A 140 10.08 7.71 8.75
CA TYR A 140 10.68 7.99 10.06
C TYR A 140 12.19 7.73 10.10
N ALA A 141 12.72 6.88 9.22
CA ALA A 141 14.14 6.59 9.12
C ALA A 141 14.91 7.58 8.20
N MET A 142 14.22 8.55 7.58
CA MET A 142 14.86 9.46 6.64
C MET A 142 15.34 10.75 7.29
N GLN A 143 16.56 11.18 6.91
CA GLN A 143 17.12 12.49 7.31
C GLN A 143 17.18 13.47 6.13
N SER A 144 17.32 12.97 4.91
CA SER A 144 17.32 13.80 3.71
C SER A 144 15.95 14.44 3.48
N ARG A 145 15.93 15.78 3.34
CA ARG A 145 14.69 16.49 3.02
C ARG A 145 14.09 16.03 1.68
N ILE A 146 14.94 15.66 0.73
CA ILE A 146 14.50 15.15 -0.56
C ILE A 146 13.78 13.82 -0.39
N HIS A 147 14.38 12.86 0.33
CA HIS A 147 13.77 11.55 0.59
C HIS A 147 12.46 11.69 1.40
N ILE A 148 12.44 12.59 2.39
CA ILE A 148 11.23 12.89 3.16
C ILE A 148 10.11 13.39 2.23
N ASN A 149 10.41 14.31 1.30
CA ASN A 149 9.42 14.82 0.37
C ASN A 149 8.93 13.73 -0.60
N MET A 150 9.81 12.89 -1.14
CA MET A 150 9.44 11.74 -1.98
C MET A 150 8.47 10.80 -1.25
N LEU A 151 8.75 10.47 0.00
CA LEU A 151 7.90 9.58 0.79
C LEU A 151 6.56 10.24 1.20
N ILE A 152 6.54 11.55 1.44
CA ILE A 152 5.28 12.27 1.67
C ILE A 152 4.41 12.24 0.42
N ASP A 153 4.99 12.39 -0.76
CA ASP A 153 4.30 12.31 -2.05
C ASP A 153 3.68 10.93 -2.21
N ILE A 154 4.47 9.86 -2.11
CA ILE A 154 4.00 8.47 -2.14
C ILE A 154 2.85 8.25 -1.13
N ILE A 155 3.06 8.53 0.16
CA ILE A 155 2.06 8.27 1.22
C ILE A 155 0.75 9.03 0.99
N THR A 156 0.84 10.22 0.40
CA THR A 156 -0.34 11.01 0.05
C THR A 156 -1.09 10.37 -1.11
N ASP A 157 -0.38 9.83 -2.09
CA ASP A 157 -0.98 9.10 -3.21
C ASP A 157 -1.63 7.79 -2.75
N GLU A 158 -0.99 6.98 -1.90
CA GLU A 158 -1.61 5.77 -1.33
C GLU A 158 -2.93 6.09 -0.62
N THR A 159 -2.97 7.22 0.12
CA THR A 159 -4.20 7.68 0.76
C THR A 159 -5.27 8.05 -0.27
N ARG A 160 -4.89 8.72 -1.35
CA ARG A 160 -5.77 9.09 -2.46
C ARG A 160 -6.26 7.86 -3.21
N HIS A 161 -5.40 6.89 -3.49
CA HIS A 161 -5.73 5.61 -4.13
C HIS A 161 -6.76 4.84 -3.32
N GLY A 162 -6.56 4.71 -2.01
CA GLY A 162 -7.54 4.07 -1.13
C GLY A 162 -8.92 4.74 -1.16
N ILE A 163 -8.98 6.07 -1.26
CA ILE A 163 -10.24 6.81 -1.42
C ILE A 163 -10.88 6.53 -2.78
N LEU A 164 -10.10 6.50 -3.87
CA LEU A 164 -10.59 6.21 -5.22
C LEU A 164 -11.12 4.78 -5.31
N TYR A 165 -10.40 3.78 -4.79
CA TYR A 165 -10.89 2.40 -4.74
C TYR A 165 -12.15 2.25 -3.91
N ASN A 166 -12.26 2.96 -2.79
CA ASN A 166 -13.49 2.98 -1.99
C ASN A 166 -14.66 3.64 -2.74
N TYR A 167 -14.40 4.67 -3.53
CA TYR A 167 -15.40 5.25 -4.44
C TYR A 167 -15.88 4.21 -5.46
N LEU A 168 -14.97 3.48 -6.12
CA LEU A 168 -15.32 2.44 -7.08
C LEU A 168 -16.08 1.29 -6.41
N PHE A 169 -15.67 0.87 -5.22
CA PHE A 169 -16.34 -0.15 -4.42
C PHE A 169 -17.80 0.22 -4.10
N ALA A 170 -18.01 1.45 -3.63
CA ALA A 170 -19.34 1.96 -3.34
C ALA A 170 -20.21 2.13 -4.60
N ARG A 171 -19.62 2.62 -5.69
CA ARG A 171 -20.29 2.80 -6.99
C ARG A 171 -20.81 1.49 -7.57
N ASN A 172 -20.09 0.40 -7.39
CA ASN A 172 -20.48 -0.93 -7.86
C ASN A 172 -21.39 -1.69 -6.89
N ALA A 173 -21.87 -1.05 -5.82
CA ALA A 173 -22.69 -1.65 -4.77
C ALA A 173 -22.05 -2.94 -4.21
N CYS A 174 -20.74 -2.99 -4.14
CA CYS A 174 -19.98 -4.11 -3.57
C CYS A 174 -20.30 -4.30 -2.08
N ARG A 175 -20.27 -5.57 -1.59
CA ARG A 175 -20.69 -5.91 -0.22
C ARG A 175 -19.73 -6.95 0.37
#